data_4b08d9212e2dde0a8f8b67fe9aee11a1
#
_entry.id   4b08d9212e2dde0a8f8b67fe9aee11a1
#
_cell.length_a   1.000
_cell.length_b   1.000
_cell.length_c   1.000
_cell.angle_alpha   90.00
_cell.angle_beta   90.00
_cell.angle_gamma   90.00
#
_symmetry.space_group_name_H-M   'P 1'
#
loop_
_entity.id
_entity.type
_entity.pdbx_description
1 polymer ?
#
loop_
_entity_poly.entity_id
_entity_poly.type
_entity_poly.pdbx_seq_one_letter_code
_entity_poly.pdbx_strand_id
1 'polypeptide(L)'
;MIYEIFKTDQGVWAEMIGRLLDRCADKVPVVRLLFYAAPADNREYLQWKRELQQLVDERFPAPRPVVSLVAQRPLDTGLVMEVHGLEPDFQGKVTEVAMEGEGYYLRIEKEGFREVLLGGVCGEDPDMPVTQQAEQAFGKAEKVLLQEGMHWGDVVRQWNYLEWI
;
A
#
# COMPACT_ATOMS: atom_id res chain seq x y z
N MET A 1 -1.04 -3.00 -16.68
CA MET A 1 -0.49 -3.08 -15.30
C MET A 1 0.15 -4.44 -15.11
N ILE A 2 1.35 -4.50 -14.55
CA ILE A 2 2.12 -5.72 -14.31
C ILE A 2 1.95 -6.10 -12.84
N TYR A 3 1.82 -7.41 -12.58
CA TYR A 3 1.69 -7.96 -11.22
C TYR A 3 2.80 -9.00 -11.01
N GLU A 4 3.54 -8.85 -9.92
CA GLU A 4 4.57 -9.80 -9.52
C GLU A 4 4.42 -10.14 -8.03
N ILE A 5 4.77 -11.37 -7.66
CA ILE A 5 4.76 -11.83 -6.27
C ILE A 5 6.17 -12.28 -5.89
N PHE A 6 6.67 -11.73 -4.82
CA PHE A 6 7.96 -12.09 -4.22
C PHE A 6 7.76 -12.66 -2.83
N LYS A 7 8.61 -13.63 -2.48
CA LYS A 7 8.59 -14.31 -1.18
C LYS A 7 9.99 -14.32 -0.58
N THR A 8 10.06 -14.31 0.74
CA THR A 8 11.30 -14.58 1.48
C THR A 8 11.01 -15.44 2.70
N ASP A 9 11.98 -16.27 3.06
CA ASP A 9 11.92 -17.10 4.25
C ASP A 9 12.02 -16.24 5.53
N GLN A 10 11.93 -16.88 6.67
CA GLN A 10 12.04 -16.23 7.97
C GLN A 10 13.39 -15.51 8.13
N GLY A 11 13.37 -14.39 8.83
CA GLY A 11 14.55 -13.56 9.08
C GLY A 11 14.20 -12.30 9.85
N VAL A 12 15.17 -11.43 10.00
CA VAL A 12 14.94 -10.10 10.58
C VAL A 12 14.09 -9.26 9.64
N TRP A 13 13.06 -8.62 10.18
CA TRP A 13 12.05 -7.89 9.43
C TRP A 13 12.62 -6.92 8.39
N ALA A 14 13.49 -6.00 8.81
CA ALA A 14 14.09 -5.01 7.92
C ALA A 14 14.93 -5.63 6.79
N GLU A 15 15.65 -6.72 7.06
CA GLU A 15 16.43 -7.44 6.05
C GLU A 15 15.53 -8.16 5.03
N MET A 16 14.42 -8.75 5.50
CA MET A 16 13.46 -9.40 4.62
C MET A 16 12.85 -8.39 3.65
N ILE A 17 12.43 -7.23 4.15
CA ILE A 17 11.88 -6.15 3.32
C ILE A 17 12.94 -5.64 2.35
N GLY A 18 14.14 -5.32 2.83
CA GLY A 18 15.23 -4.85 1.99
C GLY A 18 15.46 -5.74 0.78
N ARG A 19 15.60 -7.05 1.02
CA ARG A 19 15.78 -8.04 -0.05
C ARG A 19 14.63 -8.09 -1.06
N LEU A 20 13.38 -7.88 -0.61
CA LEU A 20 12.23 -7.86 -1.53
C LEU A 20 12.17 -6.57 -2.34
N LEU A 21 12.41 -5.43 -1.71
CA LEU A 21 12.42 -4.12 -2.39
C LEU A 21 13.54 -4.04 -3.43
N ASP A 22 14.74 -4.56 -3.12
CA ASP A 22 15.87 -4.61 -4.06
C ASP A 22 15.57 -5.43 -5.33
N ARG A 23 14.61 -6.35 -5.27
CA ARG A 23 14.20 -7.17 -6.42
C ARG A 23 13.28 -6.46 -7.40
N CYS A 24 12.59 -5.42 -6.98
CA CYS A 24 11.59 -4.73 -7.80
C CYS A 24 11.92 -3.27 -8.12
N ALA A 25 12.83 -2.62 -7.39
CA ALA A 25 13.09 -1.18 -7.51
C ALA A 25 13.53 -0.73 -8.91
N ASP A 26 14.26 -1.56 -9.65
CA ASP A 26 14.85 -1.20 -10.95
C ASP A 26 14.09 -1.76 -12.17
N LYS A 27 12.97 -2.44 -11.97
CA LYS A 27 12.36 -3.21 -13.07
C LYS A 27 11.29 -2.46 -13.86
N VAL A 28 10.37 -1.81 -13.18
CA VAL A 28 9.22 -1.11 -13.78
C VAL A 28 8.82 0.04 -12.87
N PRO A 29 8.10 1.06 -13.36
CA PRO A 29 7.50 2.06 -12.47
C PRO A 29 6.51 1.40 -11.51
N VAL A 30 6.96 1.12 -10.28
CA VAL A 30 6.15 0.50 -9.25
C VAL A 30 5.16 1.53 -8.71
N VAL A 31 3.87 1.16 -8.65
CA VAL A 31 2.81 2.05 -8.17
C VAL A 31 2.13 1.55 -6.88
N ARG A 32 2.26 0.26 -6.57
CA ARG A 32 1.71 -0.30 -5.33
C ARG A 32 2.55 -1.46 -4.82
N LEU A 33 2.73 -1.49 -3.52
CA LEU A 33 3.35 -2.57 -2.77
C LEU A 33 2.37 -3.06 -1.70
N LEU A 34 2.11 -4.36 -1.67
CA LEU A 34 1.25 -4.99 -0.69
C LEU A 34 2.03 -6.11 0.01
N PHE A 35 2.19 -5.99 1.31
CA PHE A 35 2.93 -6.93 2.13
C PHE A 35 1.99 -7.75 3.03
N TYR A 36 2.25 -9.05 3.11
CA TYR A 36 1.59 -9.98 4.02
C TYR A 36 2.62 -10.53 5.00
N ALA A 37 2.38 -10.30 6.29
CA ALA A 37 3.29 -10.70 7.36
C ALA A 37 2.49 -11.08 8.62
N ALA A 38 3.16 -11.68 9.59
CA ALA A 38 2.55 -12.11 10.86
C ALA A 38 3.19 -11.39 12.05
N PRO A 39 2.88 -10.11 12.30
CA PRO A 39 3.28 -9.46 13.55
C PRO A 39 2.64 -10.16 14.74
N ALA A 40 3.33 -10.19 15.87
CA ALA A 40 2.86 -10.88 17.07
C ALA A 40 1.69 -10.14 17.76
N ASP A 41 1.67 -8.81 17.62
CA ASP A 41 0.64 -7.94 18.22
C ASP A 41 0.54 -6.60 17.45
N ASN A 42 -0.40 -5.74 17.88
CA ASN A 42 -0.62 -4.41 17.30
C ASN A 42 0.58 -3.46 17.46
N ARG A 43 1.37 -3.62 18.52
CA ARG A 43 2.57 -2.81 18.74
C ARG A 43 3.64 -3.14 17.70
N GLU A 44 3.89 -4.42 17.47
CA GLU A 44 4.83 -4.88 16.46
C GLU A 44 4.32 -4.50 15.04
N TYR A 45 3.02 -4.65 14.78
CA TYR A 45 2.42 -4.21 13.53
C TYR A 45 2.69 -2.73 13.23
N LEU A 46 2.47 -1.84 14.21
CA LEU A 46 2.70 -0.41 14.06
C LEU A 46 4.20 -0.08 13.88
N GLN A 47 5.08 -0.82 14.56
CA GLN A 47 6.51 -0.69 14.37
C GLN A 47 6.90 -1.09 12.93
N TRP A 48 6.48 -2.26 12.48
CA TRP A 48 6.76 -2.77 11.14
C TRP A 48 6.22 -1.87 10.04
N LYS A 49 5.04 -1.30 10.25
CA LYS A 49 4.44 -0.34 9.30
C LYS A 49 5.31 0.90 9.13
N ARG A 50 5.85 1.46 10.23
CA ARG A 50 6.76 2.62 10.17
C ARG A 50 8.09 2.30 9.49
N GLU A 51 8.71 1.19 9.86
CA GLU A 51 9.97 0.72 9.27
C GLU A 51 9.81 0.42 7.77
N LEU A 52 8.70 -0.20 7.40
CA LEU A 52 8.38 -0.47 6.00
C LEU A 52 8.27 0.83 5.19
N GLN A 53 7.54 1.81 5.70
CA GLN A 53 7.40 3.11 5.02
C GLN A 53 8.77 3.79 4.87
N GLN A 54 9.59 3.80 5.91
CA GLN A 54 10.94 4.36 5.85
C GLN A 54 11.81 3.65 4.78
N LEU A 55 11.79 2.33 4.74
CA LEU A 55 12.57 1.56 3.77
C LEU A 55 12.09 1.80 2.32
N VAL A 56 10.80 2.03 2.12
CA VAL A 56 10.26 2.42 0.81
C VAL A 56 10.68 3.83 0.44
N ASP A 57 10.60 4.78 1.36
CA ASP A 57 11.01 6.17 1.14
C ASP A 57 12.50 6.29 0.78
N GLU A 58 13.35 5.42 1.33
CA GLU A 58 14.78 5.36 1.03
C GLU A 58 15.09 4.77 -0.37
N ARG A 59 14.24 3.87 -0.87
CA ARG A 59 14.49 3.12 -2.12
C ARG A 59 13.77 3.66 -3.34
N PHE A 60 12.66 4.32 -3.15
CA PHE A 60 11.86 4.83 -4.27
C PHE A 60 11.87 6.34 -4.29
N PRO A 61 12.33 6.98 -5.39
CA PRO A 61 12.14 8.41 -5.60
C PRO A 61 10.65 8.71 -5.82
N ALA A 62 10.23 9.93 -5.54
CA ALA A 62 8.86 10.34 -5.86
C ALA A 62 8.61 10.32 -7.39
N PRO A 63 7.45 9.86 -7.85
CA PRO A 63 6.32 9.37 -7.06
C PRO A 63 6.56 7.97 -6.48
N ARG A 64 6.45 7.84 -5.16
CA ARG A 64 6.63 6.58 -4.43
C ARG A 64 5.41 5.67 -4.58
N PRO A 65 5.57 4.34 -4.58
CA PRO A 65 4.45 3.42 -4.60
C PRO A 65 3.59 3.54 -3.33
N VAL A 66 2.27 3.43 -3.44
CA VAL A 66 1.42 3.29 -2.26
C VAL A 66 1.67 1.94 -1.60
N VAL A 67 1.70 1.93 -0.26
CA VAL A 67 2.10 0.77 0.54
C VAL A 67 0.96 0.28 1.42
N SER A 68 0.78 -1.03 1.49
CA SER A 68 -0.12 -1.67 2.45
C SER A 68 0.61 -2.80 3.16
N LEU A 69 0.47 -2.86 4.48
CA LEU A 69 0.89 -3.99 5.30
C LEU A 69 -0.37 -4.68 5.84
N VAL A 70 -0.51 -5.96 5.54
CA VAL A 70 -1.61 -6.81 6.00
C VAL A 70 -1.08 -7.77 7.05
N ALA A 71 -1.65 -7.72 8.25
CA ALA A 71 -1.34 -8.63 9.35
C ALA A 71 -2.00 -10.00 9.10
N GLN A 72 -1.55 -10.68 8.08
CA GLN A 72 -2.00 -12.01 7.70
C GLN A 72 -0.80 -12.92 7.44
N ARG A 73 -0.72 -14.01 8.18
CA ARG A 73 0.38 -14.97 8.05
C ARG A 73 0.39 -15.61 6.66
N PRO A 74 1.49 -15.51 5.89
CA PRO A 74 1.66 -16.28 4.67
C PRO A 74 1.73 -17.79 4.97
N LEU A 75 1.29 -18.63 4.03
CA LEU A 75 1.19 -20.08 4.25
C LEU A 75 2.56 -20.74 4.48
N ASP A 76 3.53 -20.50 3.59
CA ASP A 76 4.77 -21.29 3.54
C ASP A 76 6.04 -20.42 3.61
N THR A 77 5.93 -19.18 4.10
CA THR A 77 7.05 -18.21 4.08
C THR A 77 6.91 -17.19 5.18
N GLY A 78 7.99 -16.45 5.49
CA GLY A 78 7.97 -15.41 6.51
C GLY A 78 7.31 -14.11 6.05
N LEU A 79 7.46 -13.76 4.77
CA LEU A 79 6.96 -12.53 4.20
C LEU A 79 6.62 -12.72 2.72
N VAL A 80 5.50 -12.16 2.28
CA VAL A 80 5.09 -12.08 0.87
C VAL A 80 4.92 -10.61 0.50
N MET A 81 5.41 -10.23 -0.66
CA MET A 81 5.20 -8.92 -1.27
C MET A 81 4.55 -9.09 -2.65
N GLU A 82 3.42 -8.45 -2.85
CA GLU A 82 2.78 -8.27 -4.15
C GLU A 82 3.14 -6.89 -4.69
N VAL A 83 3.60 -6.84 -5.93
CA VAL A 83 4.05 -5.63 -6.62
C VAL A 83 3.12 -5.35 -7.79
N HIS A 84 2.60 -4.13 -7.86
CA HIS A 84 1.90 -3.64 -9.04
C HIS A 84 2.77 -2.56 -9.72
N GLY A 85 3.11 -2.80 -10.97
CA GLY A 85 3.87 -1.88 -11.80
C GLY A 85 3.09 -1.44 -13.04
N LEU A 86 3.49 -0.33 -13.62
CA LEU A 86 3.01 0.10 -14.92
C LEU A 86 3.82 -0.59 -16.03
N GLU A 87 3.20 -0.73 -17.21
CA GLU A 87 3.92 -1.24 -18.36
C GLU A 87 5.13 -0.36 -18.68
N PRO A 88 6.25 -0.93 -19.17
CA PRO A 88 7.46 -0.16 -19.49
C PRO A 88 7.25 0.95 -20.52
N ASP A 89 6.25 0.78 -21.38
CA ASP A 89 5.85 1.74 -22.41
C ASP A 89 4.68 2.65 -21.99
N PHE A 90 4.38 2.72 -20.70
CA PHE A 90 3.30 3.57 -20.18
C PHE A 90 3.49 5.03 -20.58
N GLN A 91 2.55 5.55 -21.37
CA GLN A 91 2.52 6.94 -21.84
C GLN A 91 1.52 7.75 -21.01
N GLY A 92 1.89 8.04 -19.79
CA GLY A 92 1.04 8.81 -18.86
C GLY A 92 1.88 9.48 -17.79
N LYS A 93 1.20 10.07 -16.83
CA LYS A 93 1.81 10.75 -15.69
C LYS A 93 1.37 10.07 -14.40
N VAL A 94 2.32 9.81 -13.52
CA VAL A 94 2.06 9.41 -12.13
C VAL A 94 2.41 10.58 -11.24
N THR A 95 1.50 10.94 -10.35
CA THR A 95 1.68 12.03 -9.40
C THR A 95 1.41 11.53 -8.00
N GLU A 96 2.35 11.74 -7.10
CA GLU A 96 2.18 11.56 -5.67
C GLU A 96 1.46 12.77 -5.11
N VAL A 97 0.32 12.56 -4.45
CA VAL A 97 -0.51 13.63 -3.90
C VAL A 97 -0.64 13.42 -2.39
N ALA A 98 -0.30 14.45 -1.62
CA ALA A 98 -0.43 14.41 -0.17
C ALA A 98 -1.90 14.30 0.25
N MET A 99 -2.16 13.45 1.25
CA MET A 99 -3.46 13.37 1.93
C MET A 99 -3.53 14.37 3.08
N GLU A 100 -4.72 14.88 3.38
CA GLU A 100 -4.94 15.67 4.58
C GLU A 100 -4.69 14.81 5.82
N GLY A 101 -3.75 15.26 6.65
CA GLY A 101 -3.32 14.57 7.88
C GLY A 101 -2.03 13.79 7.68
N GLU A 102 -2.07 12.62 7.10
CA GLU A 102 -0.90 11.75 6.97
C GLU A 102 -0.97 10.88 5.72
N GLY A 103 0.20 10.69 5.08
CA GLY A 103 0.34 9.82 3.92
C GLY A 103 0.09 10.50 2.58
N TYR A 104 -0.05 9.67 1.56
CA TYR A 104 -0.25 10.09 0.18
C TYR A 104 -1.03 9.03 -0.60
N TYR A 105 -1.53 9.42 -1.75
CA TYR A 105 -2.06 8.53 -2.78
C TYR A 105 -1.38 8.80 -4.13
N LEU A 106 -1.54 7.90 -5.07
CA LEU A 106 -1.09 8.11 -6.43
C LEU A 106 -2.25 8.45 -7.35
N ARG A 107 -2.06 9.51 -8.16
CA ARG A 107 -2.88 9.82 -9.30
C ARG A 107 -2.15 9.38 -10.56
N ILE A 108 -2.79 8.53 -11.36
CA ILE A 108 -2.28 8.05 -12.65
C ILE A 108 -3.16 8.65 -13.74
N GLU A 109 -2.55 9.40 -14.64
CA GLU A 109 -3.22 10.10 -15.73
C GLU A 109 -2.70 9.59 -17.07
N LYS A 110 -3.60 9.23 -17.95
CA LYS A 110 -3.35 8.89 -19.34
C LYS A 110 -4.46 9.54 -20.18
N GLU A 111 -4.25 9.69 -21.47
CA GLU A 111 -5.25 10.33 -22.35
C GLU A 111 -6.66 9.73 -22.16
N GLY A 112 -7.60 10.57 -21.72
CA GLY A 112 -9.00 10.18 -21.46
C GLY A 112 -9.24 9.33 -20.20
N PHE A 113 -8.21 9.08 -19.37
CA PHE A 113 -8.32 8.21 -18.23
C PHE A 113 -7.57 8.79 -17.02
N ARG A 114 -8.20 8.70 -15.85
CA ARG A 114 -7.59 9.03 -14.56
C ARG A 114 -7.93 7.96 -13.54
N GLU A 115 -6.93 7.44 -12.87
CA GLU A 115 -7.05 6.46 -11.80
C GLU A 115 -6.40 7.00 -10.53
N VAL A 116 -6.98 6.66 -9.39
CA VAL A 116 -6.44 6.97 -8.05
C VAL A 116 -6.15 5.66 -7.34
N LEU A 117 -4.93 5.51 -6.86
CA LEU A 117 -4.51 4.36 -6.05
C LEU A 117 -4.30 4.80 -4.61
N LEU A 118 -5.04 4.18 -3.70
CA LEU A 118 -4.89 4.30 -2.25
C LEU A 118 -4.26 3.04 -1.69
N GLY A 119 -3.33 3.18 -0.76
CA GLY A 119 -2.73 2.07 -0.04
C GLY A 119 -2.65 2.33 1.46
N GLY A 120 -2.72 1.27 2.28
CA GLY A 120 -2.52 1.33 3.72
C GLY A 120 -3.54 2.18 4.50
N VAL A 121 -4.70 2.48 3.90
CA VAL A 121 -5.76 3.26 4.57
C VAL A 121 -6.38 2.43 5.68
N CYS A 122 -6.27 2.91 6.92
CA CYS A 122 -6.75 2.22 8.11
C CYS A 122 -7.22 3.21 9.18
N GLY A 123 -7.81 2.69 10.24
CA GLY A 123 -8.06 3.44 11.47
C GLY A 123 -6.76 3.95 12.11
N GLU A 124 -6.88 4.93 12.98
CA GLU A 124 -5.72 5.56 13.64
C GLU A 124 -5.15 4.69 14.76
N ASP A 125 -6.02 3.97 15.44
CA ASP A 125 -5.68 3.10 16.56
C ASP A 125 -6.17 1.67 16.26
N PRO A 126 -5.26 0.69 16.12
CA PRO A 126 -5.64 -0.70 15.86
C PRO A 126 -6.38 -1.37 17.02
N ASP A 127 -6.36 -0.78 18.24
CA ASP A 127 -7.08 -1.29 19.40
C ASP A 127 -8.54 -0.79 19.48
N MET A 128 -8.95 0.13 18.57
CA MET A 128 -10.34 0.57 18.48
C MET A 128 -11.26 -0.55 17.94
N PRO A 129 -12.57 -0.49 18.28
CA PRO A 129 -13.56 -1.37 17.66
C PRO A 129 -13.48 -1.34 16.12
N VAL A 130 -13.60 -2.50 15.49
CA VAL A 130 -13.46 -2.65 14.02
C VAL A 130 -14.40 -1.72 13.23
N THR A 131 -15.60 -1.45 13.76
CA THR A 131 -16.55 -0.53 13.13
C THR A 131 -16.03 0.90 13.10
N GLN A 132 -15.39 1.36 14.18
CA GLN A 132 -14.78 2.70 14.24
C GLN A 132 -13.54 2.79 13.33
N GLN A 133 -12.72 1.74 13.31
CA GLN A 133 -11.60 1.67 12.36
C GLN A 133 -12.09 1.74 10.90
N ALA A 134 -13.16 1.03 10.58
CA ALA A 134 -13.78 1.06 9.26
C ALA A 134 -14.33 2.46 8.91
N GLU A 135 -15.06 3.09 9.82
CA GLU A 135 -15.58 4.45 9.63
C GLU A 135 -14.45 5.46 9.34
N GLN A 136 -13.35 5.38 10.09
CA GLN A 136 -12.19 6.25 9.84
C GLN A 136 -11.53 5.95 8.49
N ALA A 137 -11.33 4.67 8.16
CA ALA A 137 -10.72 4.28 6.88
C ALA A 137 -11.58 4.73 5.68
N PHE A 138 -12.89 4.49 5.73
CA PHE A 138 -13.80 4.94 4.68
C PHE A 138 -13.88 6.47 4.61
N GLY A 139 -13.89 7.17 5.74
CA GLY A 139 -13.87 8.63 5.77
C GLY A 139 -12.60 9.22 5.14
N LYS A 140 -11.44 8.60 5.35
CA LYS A 140 -10.18 8.99 4.69
C LYS A 140 -10.26 8.75 3.16
N ALA A 141 -10.80 7.62 2.73
CA ALA A 141 -10.98 7.32 1.32
C ALA A 141 -11.95 8.28 0.65
N GLU A 142 -13.07 8.61 1.31
CA GLU A 142 -14.05 9.57 0.79
C GLU A 142 -13.45 10.96 0.58
N LYS A 143 -12.62 11.44 1.52
CA LYS A 143 -11.93 12.73 1.36
C LYS A 143 -11.07 12.77 0.10
N VAL A 144 -10.35 11.68 -0.20
CA VAL A 144 -9.55 11.57 -1.43
C VAL A 144 -10.44 11.57 -2.67
N LEU A 145 -11.53 10.80 -2.66
CA LEU A 145 -12.50 10.81 -3.77
C LEU A 145 -13.02 12.23 -4.04
N LEU A 146 -13.45 12.93 -3.00
CA LEU A 146 -13.94 14.31 -3.12
C LEU A 146 -12.86 15.28 -3.62
N GLN A 147 -11.62 15.17 -3.13
CA GLN A 147 -10.49 15.96 -3.58
C GLN A 147 -10.20 15.78 -5.08
N GLU A 148 -10.44 14.57 -5.59
CA GLU A 148 -10.25 14.23 -7.00
C GLU A 148 -11.50 14.48 -7.87
N GLY A 149 -12.59 14.98 -7.28
CA GLY A 149 -13.88 15.16 -7.97
C GLY A 149 -14.54 13.83 -8.33
N MET A 150 -14.27 12.78 -7.56
CA MET A 150 -14.81 11.44 -7.67
C MET A 150 -15.83 11.18 -6.56
N HIS A 151 -16.56 10.06 -6.67
CA HIS A 151 -17.49 9.57 -5.67
C HIS A 151 -17.44 8.05 -5.54
N TRP A 152 -18.15 7.47 -4.59
CA TRP A 152 -18.13 6.02 -4.34
C TRP A 152 -18.53 5.17 -5.56
N GLY A 153 -19.34 5.70 -6.47
CA GLY A 153 -19.69 5.04 -7.73
C GLY A 153 -18.52 4.88 -8.72
N ASP A 154 -17.42 5.63 -8.53
CA ASP A 154 -16.22 5.55 -9.36
C ASP A 154 -15.21 4.51 -8.83
N VAL A 155 -15.47 3.91 -7.66
CA VAL A 155 -14.61 2.89 -7.08
C VAL A 155 -14.76 1.59 -7.85
N VAL A 156 -13.74 1.22 -8.61
CA VAL A 156 -13.73 0.00 -9.43
C VAL A 156 -13.24 -1.23 -8.68
N ARG A 157 -12.45 -1.04 -7.62
CA ARG A 157 -11.92 -2.14 -6.81
C ARG A 157 -11.55 -1.69 -5.41
N GLN A 158 -11.87 -2.53 -4.43
CA GLN A 158 -11.52 -2.35 -3.04
C GLN A 158 -11.16 -3.69 -2.42
N TRP A 159 -10.11 -3.73 -1.60
CA TRP A 159 -9.76 -4.86 -0.74
C TRP A 159 -9.83 -4.42 0.70
N ASN A 160 -10.63 -5.15 1.49
CA ASN A 160 -10.74 -4.96 2.92
C ASN A 160 -10.10 -6.15 3.62
N TYR A 161 -9.16 -5.87 4.49
CA TYR A 161 -8.54 -6.86 5.36
C TYR A 161 -9.03 -6.58 6.78
N LEU A 162 -9.85 -7.46 7.30
CA LEU A 162 -10.43 -7.35 8.63
C LEU A 162 -9.86 -8.44 9.53
N GLU A 163 -9.56 -8.09 10.76
CA GLU A 163 -9.20 -9.03 11.80
C GLU A 163 -10.49 -9.74 12.28
N TRP A 164 -10.47 -11.06 12.35
CA TRP A 164 -11.58 -11.87 12.87
C TRP A 164 -12.92 -11.66 12.13
N ILE A 165 -13.06 -12.30 10.98
CA ILE A 165 -14.36 -12.50 10.33
C ILE A 165 -14.90 -13.88 10.72
#